data_75f2c3e5b4725cf4701daedaf28d0dec
#
_entry.id   75f2c3e5b4725cf4701daedaf28d0dec
#
_cell.length_a   1.000
_cell.length_b   1.000
_cell.length_c   1.000
_cell.angle_alpha   90.00
_cell.angle_beta   90.00
_cell.angle_gamma   90.00
#
_symmetry.space_group_name_H-M   'P 1'
#
loop_
_entity.id
_entity.type
_entity.pdbx_description
1 polymer ?
#
loop_
_entity_poly.entity_id
_entity_poly.type
_entity_poly.pdbx_seq_one_letter_code
_entity_poly.pdbx_strand_id
1 'polypeptide(L)'
;MKKKILSLLVTGCLLFVPTTAFADDNKTVIKTVDDLLAFSKAVNNGDYDKNKDAVVVLENDLDLTGVVWTPIGNVFDENGYIEHCFSGKFYGNGHTISNIDFTSIYGKDLLVGFFGDIEEAEVSGLTIEGNLDVTNTDNEYTVYGTIAGFAGDCTISDCVSNVSFNNNGKYVYGFIGMVGQAYGTTFEYCENTADITISGDNGSVYVGGIVGYAQIGTEVRYCSSTGDMVYAAQDAGGIVGRLYGDSKVINSYVTGKLTPVGNGTTDVGGIVGSVAGGSVSDCYFAGEIDLSQYSAKKPYTRFGGIVGKDSSSTTDFKNNYFTETENVEACGSNKEAGKAKAYDYMTTKEFYDELTAGGAKYQYVEGKTPVLPTKEYAVDFEVTPADLKNVVIKVDGKEITNNTAMLTAGTYTVEVTADDCEPLSKEITISADIATHTQAFELAYKSADYTE
;
A
#
# COMPACT_ATOMS: atom_id res chain seq x y z
N MET A 1 30.59 -49.70 55.14
CA MET A 1 30.24 -48.28 54.95
C MET A 1 30.26 -47.95 53.44
N LYS A 2 29.10 -47.93 52.81
CA LYS A 2 28.97 -47.67 51.35
C LYS A 2 28.61 -46.20 51.18
N LYS A 3 29.52 -45.43 50.54
CA LYS A 3 29.24 -44.05 50.10
C LYS A 3 28.37 -44.10 48.83
N LYS A 4 27.17 -43.52 48.89
CA LYS A 4 26.33 -43.24 47.74
C LYS A 4 26.80 -41.94 47.11
N ILE A 5 27.22 -42.00 45.85
CA ILE A 5 27.49 -40.83 45.01
C ILE A 5 26.15 -40.45 44.40
N LEU A 6 25.67 -39.24 44.72
CA LEU A 6 24.50 -38.61 44.11
C LEU A 6 24.93 -37.90 42.85
N SER A 7 24.59 -38.45 41.69
CA SER A 7 24.80 -37.81 40.39
C SER A 7 23.73 -36.73 40.22
N LEU A 8 24.16 -35.48 40.20
CA LEU A 8 23.31 -34.31 39.85
C LEU A 8 23.33 -34.16 38.35
N LEU A 9 22.23 -34.56 37.66
CA LEU A 9 22.00 -34.22 36.27
C LEU A 9 21.61 -32.74 36.21
N VAL A 10 22.55 -31.90 35.81
CA VAL A 10 22.25 -30.52 35.37
C VAL A 10 21.77 -30.60 33.94
N THR A 11 20.45 -30.54 33.74
CA THR A 11 19.85 -30.33 32.42
C THR A 11 20.10 -28.87 32.06
N GLY A 12 21.16 -28.63 31.30
CA GLY A 12 21.41 -27.32 30.72
C GLY A 12 20.35 -27.03 29.66
N CYS A 13 19.38 -26.18 29.97
CA CYS A 13 18.65 -25.45 28.93
C CYS A 13 19.67 -24.58 28.19
N LEU A 14 20.08 -25.02 27.01
CA LEU A 14 20.71 -24.17 26.02
C LEU A 14 19.64 -23.17 25.58
N LEU A 15 19.67 -21.98 26.14
CA LEU A 15 19.05 -20.82 25.55
C LEU A 15 19.76 -20.60 24.21
N PHE A 16 19.13 -21.04 23.12
CA PHE A 16 19.49 -20.58 21.79
C PHE A 16 19.13 -19.08 21.75
N VAL A 17 20.12 -18.25 22.01
CA VAL A 17 20.07 -16.84 21.58
C VAL A 17 20.38 -16.90 20.09
N PRO A 18 19.45 -16.55 19.20
CA PRO A 18 19.79 -16.45 17.80
C PRO A 18 20.85 -15.35 17.68
N THR A 19 22.06 -15.72 17.30
CA THR A 19 23.09 -14.77 16.90
C THR A 19 22.66 -14.17 15.57
N THR A 20 21.96 -13.04 15.61
CA THR A 20 21.78 -12.20 14.44
C THR A 20 23.18 -11.78 13.96
N ALA A 21 23.60 -12.33 12.85
CA ALA A 21 24.81 -11.89 12.18
C ALA A 21 24.54 -10.50 11.59
N PHE A 22 24.93 -9.46 12.31
CA PHE A 22 24.94 -8.09 11.82
C PHE A 22 26.08 -7.95 10.82
N ALA A 23 25.75 -7.99 9.54
CA ALA A 23 26.67 -7.70 8.44
C ALA A 23 26.13 -6.54 7.61
N ASP A 24 25.85 -5.46 8.24
CA ASP A 24 25.62 -4.06 7.85
C ASP A 24 24.88 -3.45 9.04
N ASP A 25 25.46 -2.48 9.71
CA ASP A 25 25.06 -2.08 11.05
C ASP A 25 23.59 -1.58 11.21
N ASN A 26 22.77 -1.60 10.13
CA ASN A 26 21.39 -1.11 10.12
C ASN A 26 20.36 -2.03 9.42
N LYS A 27 20.73 -3.24 8.96
CA LYS A 27 19.83 -4.11 8.20
C LYS A 27 19.32 -5.29 9.03
N THR A 28 18.00 -5.37 9.23
CA THR A 28 17.30 -6.54 9.80
C THR A 28 16.71 -7.39 8.69
N VAL A 29 16.99 -8.69 8.68
CA VAL A 29 16.48 -9.63 7.67
C VAL A 29 15.48 -10.58 8.32
N ILE A 30 14.28 -10.65 7.75
CA ILE A 30 13.17 -11.50 8.18
C ILE A 30 13.04 -12.66 7.17
N LYS A 31 13.31 -13.90 7.62
CA LYS A 31 13.19 -15.13 6.82
C LYS A 31 12.16 -16.10 7.35
N THR A 32 11.84 -15.99 8.63
CA THR A 32 10.96 -16.91 9.36
C THR A 32 9.92 -16.14 10.16
N VAL A 33 8.87 -16.83 10.58
CA VAL A 33 7.87 -16.26 11.51
C VAL A 33 8.51 -15.82 12.82
N ASP A 34 9.48 -16.57 13.33
CA ASP A 34 10.19 -16.20 14.56
C ASP A 34 10.98 -14.89 14.40
N ASP A 35 11.62 -14.65 13.24
CA ASP A 35 12.29 -13.38 12.95
C ASP A 35 11.29 -12.21 12.94
N LEU A 36 10.11 -12.42 12.31
CA LEU A 36 9.05 -11.42 12.27
C LEU A 36 8.51 -11.11 13.68
N LEU A 37 8.29 -12.11 14.49
CA LEU A 37 7.83 -11.93 15.88
C LEU A 37 8.90 -11.23 16.73
N ALA A 38 10.18 -11.54 16.52
CA ALA A 38 11.28 -10.85 17.20
C ALA A 38 11.36 -9.36 16.78
N PHE A 39 11.17 -9.07 15.49
CA PHE A 39 11.10 -7.71 14.98
C PHE A 39 9.90 -6.95 15.57
N SER A 40 8.68 -7.54 15.53
CA SER A 40 7.49 -6.93 16.14
C SER A 40 7.72 -6.58 17.61
N LYS A 41 8.30 -7.51 18.36
CA LYS A 41 8.62 -7.28 19.77
C LYS A 41 9.66 -6.16 19.97
N ALA A 42 10.68 -6.07 19.12
CA ALA A 42 11.71 -5.05 19.22
C ALA A 42 11.13 -3.65 18.97
N VAL A 43 10.27 -3.49 17.93
CA VAL A 43 9.55 -2.22 17.68
C VAL A 43 8.68 -1.86 18.89
N ASN A 44 7.89 -2.82 19.40
CA ASN A 44 7.00 -2.60 20.53
C ASN A 44 7.74 -2.35 21.88
N ASN A 45 9.04 -2.59 21.94
CA ASN A 45 9.91 -2.21 23.05
C ASN A 45 10.64 -0.86 22.83
N GLY A 46 10.45 -0.20 21.68
CA GLY A 46 11.06 1.09 21.35
C GLY A 46 12.45 1.02 20.71
N ASP A 47 12.92 -0.17 20.31
CA ASP A 47 14.26 -0.33 19.72
C ASP A 47 14.36 0.32 18.31
N TYR A 48 13.22 0.65 17.70
CA TYR A 48 13.12 1.28 16.39
C TYR A 48 12.58 2.71 16.40
N ASP A 49 12.34 3.27 17.59
CA ASP A 49 11.78 4.62 17.71
C ASP A 49 12.66 5.65 17.03
N LYS A 50 12.06 6.44 16.11
CA LYS A 50 12.72 7.51 15.35
C LYS A 50 13.96 7.08 14.56
N ASN A 51 14.14 5.76 14.35
CA ASN A 51 15.26 5.23 13.57
C ASN A 51 14.90 5.13 12.09
N LYS A 52 14.92 6.27 11.39
CA LYS A 52 14.60 6.38 9.95
C LYS A 52 15.59 5.64 9.04
N ASP A 53 16.79 5.35 9.54
CA ASP A 53 17.85 4.66 8.80
C ASP A 53 17.78 3.14 8.96
N ALA A 54 16.91 2.63 9.85
CA ALA A 54 16.69 1.20 10.00
C ALA A 54 16.11 0.61 8.70
N VAL A 55 16.70 -0.47 8.21
CA VAL A 55 16.24 -1.21 7.04
C VAL A 55 15.84 -2.60 7.45
N VAL A 56 14.58 -2.94 7.20
CA VAL A 56 14.00 -4.27 7.46
C VAL A 56 13.60 -4.90 6.13
N VAL A 57 14.03 -6.12 5.89
CA VAL A 57 13.83 -6.80 4.61
C VAL A 57 13.19 -8.15 4.84
N LEU A 58 12.06 -8.40 4.18
CA LEU A 58 11.43 -9.72 4.11
C LEU A 58 12.08 -10.51 2.96
N GLU A 59 12.58 -11.71 3.22
CA GLU A 59 13.25 -12.55 2.22
C GLU A 59 12.48 -13.83 1.86
N ASN A 60 11.36 -14.11 2.52
CA ASN A 60 10.49 -15.26 2.23
C ASN A 60 9.02 -14.90 2.45
N ASP A 61 8.14 -15.64 1.78
CA ASP A 61 6.72 -15.66 2.15
C ASP A 61 6.57 -16.28 3.54
N LEU A 62 5.68 -15.73 4.35
CA LEU A 62 5.42 -16.19 5.71
C LEU A 62 3.95 -16.58 5.90
N ASP A 63 3.73 -17.74 6.49
CA ASP A 63 2.40 -18.22 6.90
C ASP A 63 2.24 -18.08 8.41
N LEU A 64 1.32 -17.20 8.85
CA LEU A 64 1.05 -16.94 10.25
C LEU A 64 -0.08 -17.80 10.83
N THR A 65 -0.41 -18.93 10.20
CA THR A 65 -1.42 -19.85 10.72
C THR A 65 -1.16 -20.23 12.18
N GLY A 66 -2.11 -19.92 13.05
CA GLY A 66 -2.03 -20.21 14.50
C GLY A 66 -1.16 -19.24 15.30
N VAL A 67 -0.65 -18.19 14.70
CA VAL A 67 0.06 -17.10 15.36
C VAL A 67 -0.95 -16.09 15.90
N VAL A 68 -0.86 -15.76 17.20
CA VAL A 68 -1.59 -14.62 17.76
C VAL A 68 -0.81 -13.35 17.41
N TRP A 69 -1.38 -12.56 16.49
CA TRP A 69 -0.71 -11.37 16.00
C TRP A 69 -0.82 -10.19 16.97
N THR A 70 0.28 -9.51 17.18
CA THR A 70 0.33 -8.21 17.86
C THR A 70 0.83 -7.18 16.85
N PRO A 71 0.05 -6.12 16.52
CA PRO A 71 0.48 -5.11 15.55
C PRO A 71 1.82 -4.50 15.93
N ILE A 72 2.64 -4.26 14.91
CA ILE A 72 3.94 -3.63 15.06
C ILE A 72 3.71 -2.14 15.33
N GLY A 73 4.26 -1.58 16.41
CA GLY A 73 4.06 -0.17 16.76
C GLY A 73 2.65 0.12 17.29
N ASN A 74 2.11 -0.70 18.17
CA ASN A 74 0.79 -0.50 18.79
C ASN A 74 0.90 -0.43 20.33
N VAL A 75 1.81 0.41 20.81
CA VAL A 75 2.05 0.60 22.25
C VAL A 75 1.65 2.01 22.66
N PHE A 76 0.77 2.10 23.65
CA PHE A 76 0.24 3.37 24.17
C PHE A 76 0.78 3.66 25.57
N ASP A 77 1.07 4.92 25.83
CA ASP A 77 1.43 5.38 27.17
C ASP A 77 0.20 5.42 28.11
N GLU A 78 0.41 5.78 29.37
CA GLU A 78 -0.65 5.88 30.37
C GLU A 78 -1.73 6.95 30.08
N ASN A 79 -1.45 7.86 29.14
CA ASN A 79 -2.37 8.91 28.68
C ASN A 79 -3.11 8.52 27.39
N GLY A 80 -2.79 7.37 26.79
CA GLY A 80 -3.38 6.87 25.55
C GLY A 80 -2.73 7.44 24.29
N TYR A 81 -1.51 7.99 24.36
CA TYR A 81 -0.71 8.38 23.20
C TYR A 81 0.18 7.23 22.77
N ILE A 82 0.46 7.14 21.46
CA ILE A 82 1.43 6.17 20.95
C ILE A 82 2.79 6.43 21.60
N GLU A 83 3.33 5.41 22.23
CA GLU A 83 4.64 5.44 22.87
C GLU A 83 5.73 4.93 21.93
N HIS A 84 5.42 3.86 21.18
CA HIS A 84 6.35 3.21 20.25
C HIS A 84 5.68 2.98 18.89
N CYS A 85 6.35 3.40 17.81
CA CYS A 85 5.94 3.20 16.42
C CYS A 85 7.15 2.77 15.57
N PHE A 86 6.88 2.31 14.34
CA PHE A 86 7.95 2.03 13.39
C PHE A 86 8.21 3.26 12.51
N SER A 87 9.46 3.70 12.43
CA SER A 87 9.89 4.88 11.66
C SER A 87 10.99 4.57 10.63
N GLY A 88 11.23 3.30 10.32
CA GLY A 88 12.27 2.86 9.38
C GLY A 88 11.74 2.54 8.00
N LYS A 89 12.52 1.76 7.26
CA LYS A 89 12.19 1.25 5.93
C LYS A 89 11.88 -0.24 6.03
N PHE A 90 10.71 -0.65 5.58
CA PHE A 90 10.28 -2.05 5.51
C PHE A 90 10.09 -2.45 4.05
N TYR A 91 10.95 -3.32 3.54
CA TYR A 91 10.90 -3.84 2.19
C TYR A 91 10.36 -5.26 2.17
N GLY A 92 9.16 -5.43 1.66
CA GLY A 92 8.49 -6.72 1.52
C GLY A 92 9.03 -7.59 0.40
N ASN A 93 9.78 -7.01 -0.56
CA ASN A 93 10.42 -7.69 -1.71
C ASN A 93 9.44 -8.50 -2.56
N GLY A 94 8.19 -8.09 -2.63
CA GLY A 94 7.13 -8.82 -3.32
C GLY A 94 6.67 -10.09 -2.58
N HIS A 95 7.14 -10.34 -1.36
CA HIS A 95 6.72 -11.45 -0.55
C HIS A 95 5.37 -11.23 0.12
N THR A 96 4.72 -12.35 0.43
CA THR A 96 3.40 -12.42 1.05
C THR A 96 3.49 -12.83 2.51
N ILE A 97 2.77 -12.12 3.37
CA ILE A 97 2.46 -12.54 4.73
C ILE A 97 0.99 -12.94 4.77
N SER A 98 0.75 -14.25 4.97
CA SER A 98 -0.58 -14.83 4.89
C SER A 98 -1.11 -15.31 6.24
N ASN A 99 -2.45 -15.46 6.31
CA ASN A 99 -3.16 -16.01 7.46
C ASN A 99 -2.94 -15.22 8.78
N ILE A 100 -2.83 -13.89 8.69
CA ILE A 100 -2.77 -13.06 9.90
C ILE A 100 -4.13 -13.10 10.59
N ASP A 101 -4.12 -13.44 11.88
CA ASP A 101 -5.30 -13.36 12.75
C ASP A 101 -5.40 -12.00 13.44
N PHE A 102 -6.17 -11.11 12.84
CA PHE A 102 -6.47 -9.79 13.44
C PHE A 102 -7.57 -9.83 14.50
N THR A 103 -8.26 -10.97 14.66
CA THR A 103 -9.41 -11.08 15.57
C THR A 103 -9.00 -11.11 17.05
N SER A 104 -7.76 -11.44 17.33
CA SER A 104 -7.20 -11.51 18.68
C SER A 104 -6.79 -10.16 19.27
N ILE A 105 -6.91 -9.08 18.52
CA ILE A 105 -6.53 -7.73 18.95
C ILE A 105 -7.71 -7.11 19.70
N TYR A 106 -7.57 -6.95 21.02
CA TYR A 106 -8.60 -6.41 21.92
C TYR A 106 -8.09 -5.20 22.69
N GLY A 107 -8.96 -4.22 22.97
CA GLY A 107 -8.68 -3.07 23.85
C GLY A 107 -9.44 -1.82 23.42
N LYS A 108 -9.09 -0.67 24.03
CA LYS A 108 -9.63 0.66 23.73
C LYS A 108 -8.73 1.38 22.74
N ASP A 109 -9.36 2.20 21.87
CA ASP A 109 -8.66 3.09 20.94
C ASP A 109 -7.58 2.39 20.13
N LEU A 110 -7.94 1.22 19.54
CA LEU A 110 -6.99 0.33 18.88
C LEU A 110 -6.63 0.77 17.46
N LEU A 111 -5.35 0.58 17.15
CA LEU A 111 -4.83 0.58 15.80
C LEU A 111 -4.60 -0.87 15.35
N VAL A 112 -5.49 -1.39 14.52
CA VAL A 112 -5.46 -2.78 14.04
C VAL A 112 -4.80 -2.82 12.67
N GLY A 113 -3.79 -3.69 12.50
CA GLY A 113 -3.11 -3.87 11.23
C GLY A 113 -1.90 -4.81 11.33
N PHE A 114 -1.19 -4.99 10.23
CA PHE A 114 0.15 -5.55 10.27
C PHE A 114 1.06 -4.62 11.09
N PHE A 115 1.05 -3.32 10.76
CA PHE A 115 1.49 -2.27 11.66
C PHE A 115 0.29 -1.67 12.40
N GLY A 116 0.46 -1.31 13.69
CA GLY A 116 -0.48 -0.45 14.40
C GLY A 116 -0.28 1.00 13.99
N ASP A 117 0.90 1.52 14.22
CA ASP A 117 1.32 2.87 13.89
C ASP A 117 2.67 2.88 13.17
N ILE A 118 2.75 3.69 12.10
CA ILE A 118 3.98 4.00 11.40
C ILE A 118 4.10 5.51 11.20
N GLU A 119 5.28 6.06 11.50
CA GLU A 119 5.54 7.48 11.34
C GLU A 119 6.86 7.74 10.62
N GLU A 120 6.84 8.61 9.61
CA GLU A 120 8.01 8.96 8.79
C GLU A 120 8.70 7.71 8.20
N ALA A 121 7.91 6.66 7.95
CA ALA A 121 8.36 5.35 7.50
C ALA A 121 8.20 5.16 5.98
N GLU A 122 8.97 4.22 5.43
CA GLU A 122 8.81 3.72 4.07
C GLU A 122 8.42 2.23 4.12
N VAL A 123 7.28 1.86 3.53
CA VAL A 123 6.82 0.47 3.41
C VAL A 123 6.60 0.15 1.95
N SER A 124 7.27 -0.86 1.41
CA SER A 124 7.10 -1.20 0.00
C SER A 124 7.13 -2.69 -0.30
N GLY A 125 6.46 -3.07 -1.40
CA GLY A 125 6.51 -4.42 -1.95
C GLY A 125 5.94 -5.51 -1.03
N LEU A 126 4.97 -5.21 -0.18
CA LEU A 126 4.40 -6.12 0.80
C LEU A 126 2.98 -6.54 0.40
N THR A 127 2.74 -7.85 0.35
CA THR A 127 1.40 -8.41 0.23
C THR A 127 0.92 -8.96 1.57
N ILE A 128 -0.26 -8.53 2.01
CA ILE A 128 -0.93 -9.10 3.19
C ILE A 128 -2.19 -9.85 2.75
N GLU A 129 -2.32 -11.10 3.17
CA GLU A 129 -3.46 -11.97 2.87
C GLU A 129 -4.10 -12.51 4.15
N GLY A 130 -5.42 -12.64 4.14
CA GLY A 130 -6.15 -13.21 5.27
C GLY A 130 -7.57 -12.71 5.43
N ASN A 131 -8.05 -12.74 6.66
CA ASN A 131 -9.37 -12.26 7.02
C ASN A 131 -9.29 -11.39 8.27
N LEU A 132 -9.99 -10.27 8.25
CA LEU A 132 -10.19 -9.41 9.41
C LEU A 132 -11.66 -9.48 9.79
N ASP A 133 -11.99 -10.37 10.71
CA ASP A 133 -13.34 -10.52 11.24
C ASP A 133 -13.47 -9.71 12.54
N VAL A 134 -14.35 -8.71 12.55
CA VAL A 134 -14.60 -7.93 13.76
C VAL A 134 -15.37 -8.77 14.76
N THR A 135 -14.78 -9.03 15.92
CA THR A 135 -15.39 -9.78 17.02
C THR A 135 -15.74 -8.89 18.21
N ASN A 136 -15.16 -7.71 18.30
CA ASN A 136 -15.41 -6.76 19.38
C ASN A 136 -16.81 -6.13 19.28
N THR A 137 -17.46 -5.93 20.41
CA THR A 137 -18.85 -5.40 20.51
C THR A 137 -18.96 -4.12 21.33
N ASP A 138 -17.85 -3.57 21.82
CA ASP A 138 -17.87 -2.58 22.90
C ASP A 138 -18.06 -1.14 22.44
N ASN A 139 -18.44 -0.89 21.16
CA ASN A 139 -18.68 0.43 20.59
C ASN A 139 -17.50 1.41 20.74
N GLU A 140 -16.29 0.90 20.82
CA GLU A 140 -15.09 1.71 20.96
C GLU A 140 -14.54 2.12 19.60
N TYR A 141 -13.89 3.28 19.57
CA TYR A 141 -13.23 3.80 18.38
C TYR A 141 -12.06 2.88 18.01
N THR A 142 -12.06 2.41 16.78
CA THR A 142 -11.00 1.52 16.29
C THR A 142 -10.64 1.88 14.86
N VAL A 143 -9.36 1.91 14.56
CA VAL A 143 -8.82 2.17 13.24
C VAL A 143 -8.32 0.85 12.67
N TYR A 144 -8.95 0.40 11.58
CA TYR A 144 -8.63 -0.87 10.94
C TYR A 144 -7.87 -0.62 9.63
N GLY A 145 -6.65 -1.11 9.57
CA GLY A 145 -5.85 -1.13 8.36
C GLY A 145 -5.24 -2.51 8.14
N THR A 146 -5.18 -2.99 6.92
CA THR A 146 -4.53 -4.29 6.66
C THR A 146 -3.01 -4.15 6.70
N ILE A 147 -2.48 -3.05 6.16
CA ILE A 147 -1.05 -2.69 6.24
C ILE A 147 -0.79 -1.92 7.56
N ALA A 148 -1.52 -0.84 7.82
CA ALA A 148 -1.35 -0.07 9.05
C ALA A 148 -2.67 0.52 9.55
N GLY A 149 -2.87 0.54 10.87
CA GLY A 149 -3.95 1.29 11.49
C GLY A 149 -3.78 2.78 11.19
N PHE A 150 -2.64 3.35 11.55
CA PHE A 150 -2.27 4.75 11.30
C PHE A 150 -0.96 4.87 10.52
N ALA A 151 -0.89 5.88 9.64
CA ALA A 151 0.33 6.25 8.93
C ALA A 151 0.50 7.77 8.89
N GLY A 152 1.58 8.28 9.50
CA GLY A 152 1.93 9.70 9.53
C GLY A 152 3.20 10.00 8.74
N ASP A 153 3.14 10.94 7.78
CA ASP A 153 4.26 11.39 6.97
C ASP A 153 5.07 10.24 6.31
N CYS A 154 4.37 9.17 5.88
CA CYS A 154 4.94 7.95 5.34
C CYS A 154 4.95 7.90 3.81
N THR A 155 5.71 6.93 3.26
CA THR A 155 5.56 6.47 1.88
C THR A 155 5.20 4.99 1.88
N ILE A 156 4.07 4.63 1.28
CA ILE A 156 3.60 3.24 1.15
C ILE A 156 3.45 2.95 -0.34
N SER A 157 4.24 2.02 -0.87
CA SER A 157 4.25 1.74 -2.30
C SER A 157 4.28 0.25 -2.63
N ASP A 158 3.72 -0.09 -3.80
CA ASP A 158 3.75 -1.47 -4.32
C ASP A 158 3.20 -2.52 -3.33
N CYS A 159 2.27 -2.10 -2.46
CA CYS A 159 1.67 -2.97 -1.46
C CYS A 159 0.31 -3.48 -1.91
N VAL A 160 0.01 -4.74 -1.59
CA VAL A 160 -1.26 -5.38 -1.91
C VAL A 160 -1.97 -5.81 -0.64
N SER A 161 -3.23 -5.42 -0.50
CA SER A 161 -4.14 -5.94 0.51
C SER A 161 -5.08 -6.97 -0.12
N ASN A 162 -4.93 -8.23 0.26
CA ASN A 162 -5.86 -9.32 -0.05
C ASN A 162 -6.49 -9.85 1.24
N VAL A 163 -6.95 -8.94 2.10
CA VAL A 163 -7.57 -9.23 3.39
C VAL A 163 -9.05 -8.91 3.34
N SER A 164 -9.90 -9.92 3.38
CA SER A 164 -11.34 -9.73 3.49
C SER A 164 -11.70 -9.14 4.84
N PHE A 165 -12.43 -8.03 4.84
CA PHE A 165 -12.96 -7.42 6.06
C PHE A 165 -14.44 -7.76 6.24
N ASN A 166 -14.80 -8.24 7.45
CA ASN A 166 -16.18 -8.54 7.79
C ASN A 166 -16.49 -8.17 9.24
N ASN A 167 -17.47 -7.29 9.45
CA ASN A 167 -17.89 -6.95 10.80
C ASN A 167 -18.91 -7.91 11.42
N ASN A 168 -19.34 -8.94 10.69
CA ASN A 168 -20.29 -9.96 11.17
C ASN A 168 -21.57 -9.36 11.83
N GLY A 169 -22.04 -8.19 11.35
CA GLY A 169 -23.15 -7.44 11.93
C GLY A 169 -22.85 -6.76 13.27
N LYS A 170 -21.58 -6.72 13.68
CA LYS A 170 -21.13 -6.00 14.88
C LYS A 170 -21.06 -4.51 14.61
N TYR A 171 -21.21 -3.74 15.68
CA TYR A 171 -21.06 -2.29 15.60
C TYR A 171 -19.58 -1.93 15.33
N VAL A 172 -19.35 -1.02 14.40
CA VAL A 172 -18.03 -0.48 14.09
C VAL A 172 -18.09 1.05 14.19
N TYR A 173 -17.08 1.63 14.79
CA TYR A 173 -16.88 3.07 14.86
C TYR A 173 -15.41 3.39 14.62
N GLY A 174 -15.09 4.05 13.51
CA GLY A 174 -13.71 4.37 13.14
C GLY A 174 -13.44 4.39 11.64
N PHE A 175 -12.27 3.94 11.24
CA PHE A 175 -11.82 4.00 9.84
C PHE A 175 -11.38 2.62 9.35
N ILE A 176 -11.61 2.35 8.06
CA ILE A 176 -11.31 1.04 7.45
C ILE A 176 -10.69 1.26 6.08
N GLY A 177 -9.56 0.59 5.81
CA GLY A 177 -8.86 0.61 4.53
C GLY A 177 -7.65 -0.32 4.52
N MET A 178 -6.82 -0.23 3.48
CA MET A 178 -5.45 -0.76 3.53
C MET A 178 -4.67 -0.03 4.65
N VAL A 179 -4.88 1.27 4.75
CA VAL A 179 -4.53 2.08 5.92
C VAL A 179 -5.81 2.73 6.45
N GLY A 180 -6.09 2.55 7.75
CA GLY A 180 -7.33 3.08 8.33
C GLY A 180 -7.34 4.60 8.34
N GLN A 181 -6.27 5.22 8.82
CA GLN A 181 -6.11 6.68 8.88
C GLN A 181 -4.71 7.09 8.41
N ALA A 182 -4.63 8.09 7.54
CA ALA A 182 -3.38 8.62 7.01
C ALA A 182 -3.30 10.14 7.13
N TYR A 183 -2.11 10.65 7.46
CA TYR A 183 -1.76 12.05 7.52
C TYR A 183 -0.44 12.28 6.78
N GLY A 184 -0.35 13.24 5.86
CA GLY A 184 0.90 13.56 5.14
C GLY A 184 1.49 12.41 4.32
N THR A 185 0.77 11.30 4.16
CA THR A 185 1.28 10.04 3.64
C THR A 185 1.05 9.92 2.13
N THR A 186 2.06 9.40 1.42
CA THR A 186 1.95 9.09 -0.01
C THR A 186 1.72 7.59 -0.21
N PHE A 187 0.66 7.26 -0.95
CA PHE A 187 0.36 5.91 -1.44
C PHE A 187 0.63 5.86 -2.94
N GLU A 188 1.43 4.88 -3.38
CA GLU A 188 1.78 4.74 -4.78
C GLU A 188 1.78 3.26 -5.20
N TYR A 189 1.09 2.93 -6.31
CA TYR A 189 0.96 1.57 -6.82
C TYR A 189 0.45 0.55 -5.78
N CYS A 190 -0.46 1.00 -4.91
CA CYS A 190 -1.10 0.11 -3.94
C CYS A 190 -2.41 -0.45 -4.47
N GLU A 191 -2.73 -1.69 -4.11
CA GLU A 191 -3.92 -2.37 -4.58
C GLU A 191 -4.69 -3.04 -3.44
N ASN A 192 -6.02 -2.85 -3.39
CA ASN A 192 -6.92 -3.68 -2.60
C ASN A 192 -7.66 -4.64 -3.53
N THR A 193 -7.46 -5.94 -3.31
CA THR A 193 -8.11 -6.99 -4.12
C THR A 193 -9.22 -7.73 -3.38
N ALA A 194 -9.32 -7.56 -2.07
CA ALA A 194 -10.27 -8.29 -1.24
C ALA A 194 -11.56 -7.52 -0.99
N ASP A 195 -12.60 -8.26 -0.65
CA ASP A 195 -13.91 -7.72 -0.35
C ASP A 195 -13.97 -7.08 1.04
N ILE A 196 -14.74 -6.00 1.16
CA ILE A 196 -15.02 -5.32 2.42
C ILE A 196 -16.51 -5.40 2.71
N THR A 197 -16.90 -6.08 3.79
CA THR A 197 -18.30 -6.21 4.21
C THR A 197 -18.52 -5.57 5.56
N ILE A 198 -19.32 -4.50 5.59
CA ILE A 198 -19.74 -3.81 6.79
C ILE A 198 -21.26 -3.74 6.78
N SER A 199 -21.90 -4.52 7.64
CA SER A 199 -23.36 -4.65 7.72
C SER A 199 -23.89 -4.18 9.08
N GLY A 200 -25.17 -3.86 9.14
CA GLY A 200 -25.84 -3.43 10.38
C GLY A 200 -25.87 -1.91 10.56
N ASP A 201 -26.35 -1.47 11.73
CA ASP A 201 -26.38 -0.06 12.11
C ASP A 201 -25.04 0.31 12.76
N ASN A 202 -24.15 0.92 11.97
CA ASN A 202 -22.83 1.33 12.44
C ASN A 202 -22.82 2.82 12.84
N GLY A 203 -21.82 3.19 13.62
CA GLY A 203 -21.54 4.58 13.97
C GLY A 203 -20.93 5.38 12.81
N SER A 204 -20.15 6.39 13.15
CA SER A 204 -19.38 7.12 12.14
C SER A 204 -18.21 6.23 11.66
N VAL A 205 -18.39 5.62 10.50
CA VAL A 205 -17.39 4.77 9.85
C VAL A 205 -17.03 5.38 8.50
N TYR A 206 -15.73 5.52 8.23
CA TYR A 206 -15.22 5.89 6.92
C TYR A 206 -14.52 4.69 6.30
N VAL A 207 -14.92 4.33 5.08
CA VAL A 207 -14.44 3.12 4.41
C VAL A 207 -13.86 3.46 3.05
N GLY A 208 -12.62 3.05 2.82
CA GLY A 208 -11.96 3.12 1.52
C GLY A 208 -11.19 1.83 1.24
N GLY A 209 -11.05 1.45 -0.02
CA GLY A 209 -10.21 0.31 -0.38
C GLY A 209 -8.74 0.52 -0.02
N ILE A 210 -8.26 1.76 -0.15
CA ILE A 210 -6.88 2.14 0.17
C ILE A 210 -6.83 2.89 1.51
N VAL A 211 -7.61 3.96 1.68
CA VAL A 211 -7.54 4.76 2.91
C VAL A 211 -8.95 5.03 3.45
N GLY A 212 -9.18 4.70 4.72
CA GLY A 212 -10.43 5.05 5.40
C GLY A 212 -10.60 6.56 5.56
N TYR A 213 -9.60 7.23 6.16
CA TYR A 213 -9.57 8.68 6.34
C TYR A 213 -8.21 9.26 5.94
N ALA A 214 -8.17 9.94 4.80
CA ALA A 214 -7.01 10.67 4.29
C ALA A 214 -7.06 12.13 4.74
N GLN A 215 -6.07 12.54 5.52
CA GLN A 215 -5.95 13.89 6.08
C GLN A 215 -4.81 14.66 5.44
N ILE A 216 -4.82 15.94 5.69
CA ILE A 216 -3.92 16.99 5.21
C ILE A 216 -2.60 16.50 4.61
N GLY A 217 -2.38 16.78 3.32
CA GLY A 217 -1.16 16.41 2.61
C GLY A 217 -1.08 14.96 2.13
N THR A 218 -2.10 14.13 2.41
CA THR A 218 -2.12 12.74 1.95
C THR A 218 -2.36 12.66 0.44
N GLU A 219 -1.51 11.91 -0.27
CA GLU A 219 -1.62 11.69 -1.70
C GLU A 219 -1.79 10.20 -2.02
N VAL A 220 -2.87 9.85 -2.73
CA VAL A 220 -3.13 8.50 -3.22
C VAL A 220 -3.03 8.53 -4.74
N ARG A 221 -1.99 7.89 -5.30
CA ARG A 221 -1.76 7.91 -6.74
C ARG A 221 -1.39 6.53 -7.28
N TYR A 222 -1.84 6.24 -8.51
CA TYR A 222 -1.62 4.95 -9.15
C TYR A 222 -2.09 3.77 -8.29
N CYS A 223 -3.21 3.95 -7.59
CA CYS A 223 -3.78 2.92 -6.72
C CYS A 223 -5.05 2.33 -7.32
N SER A 224 -5.38 1.10 -6.95
CA SER A 224 -6.60 0.45 -7.42
C SER A 224 -7.33 -0.30 -6.30
N SER A 225 -8.66 -0.43 -6.47
CA SER A 225 -9.48 -1.30 -5.65
C SER A 225 -10.39 -2.12 -6.54
N THR A 226 -10.24 -3.44 -6.49
CA THR A 226 -10.93 -4.39 -7.35
C THR A 226 -11.90 -5.30 -6.59
N GLY A 227 -11.78 -5.39 -5.26
CA GLY A 227 -12.71 -6.11 -4.40
C GLY A 227 -14.08 -5.43 -4.29
N ASP A 228 -15.10 -6.24 -4.07
CA ASP A 228 -16.46 -5.75 -3.85
C ASP A 228 -16.64 -5.18 -2.44
N MET A 229 -17.46 -4.13 -2.32
CA MET A 229 -17.72 -3.50 -1.04
C MET A 229 -19.21 -3.49 -0.73
N VAL A 230 -19.58 -4.11 0.39
CA VAL A 230 -20.94 -4.06 0.98
C VAL A 230 -20.83 -3.26 2.28
N TYR A 231 -21.58 -2.15 2.40
CA TYR A 231 -21.36 -1.29 3.55
C TYR A 231 -22.59 -0.56 4.05
N ALA A 232 -22.68 -0.46 5.39
CA ALA A 232 -23.48 0.47 6.15
C ALA A 232 -22.53 1.47 6.84
N ALA A 233 -22.05 2.49 6.12
CA ALA A 233 -21.01 3.41 6.57
C ALA A 233 -21.46 4.87 6.44
N GLN A 234 -20.81 5.78 7.17
CA GLN A 234 -21.09 7.21 7.02
C GLN A 234 -20.57 7.73 5.68
N ASP A 235 -19.27 7.49 5.39
CA ASP A 235 -18.63 7.88 4.15
C ASP A 235 -17.92 6.65 3.56
N ALA A 236 -18.24 6.27 2.32
CA ALA A 236 -17.65 5.12 1.66
C ALA A 236 -17.21 5.46 0.23
N GLY A 237 -15.98 5.16 -0.10
CA GLY A 237 -15.42 5.32 -1.43
C GLY A 237 -14.57 4.13 -1.84
N GLY A 238 -14.53 3.83 -3.13
CA GLY A 238 -13.75 2.69 -3.61
C GLY A 238 -12.25 2.82 -3.31
N ILE A 239 -11.71 4.05 -3.30
CA ILE A 239 -10.32 4.34 -2.93
C ILE A 239 -10.21 4.96 -1.55
N VAL A 240 -10.94 6.05 -1.29
CA VAL A 240 -10.86 6.81 -0.03
C VAL A 240 -12.24 7.00 0.56
N GLY A 241 -12.43 6.65 1.84
CA GLY A 241 -13.68 6.90 2.56
C GLY A 241 -13.92 8.41 2.71
N ARG A 242 -12.99 9.10 3.33
CA ARG A 242 -13.03 10.56 3.49
C ARG A 242 -11.71 11.22 3.16
N LEU A 243 -11.76 12.24 2.30
CA LEU A 243 -10.62 13.06 1.87
C LEU A 243 -10.74 14.46 2.49
N TYR A 244 -9.70 14.91 3.18
CA TYR A 244 -9.73 16.19 3.92
C TYR A 244 -8.49 17.05 3.65
N GLY A 245 -8.71 18.37 3.63
CA GLY A 245 -7.66 19.38 3.49
C GLY A 245 -7.16 19.50 2.05
N ASP A 246 -5.85 19.45 1.85
CA ASP A 246 -5.17 19.54 0.56
C ASP A 246 -4.78 18.13 0.01
N SER A 247 -5.36 17.08 0.56
CA SER A 247 -5.13 15.70 0.13
C SER A 247 -5.64 15.44 -1.29
N LYS A 248 -5.07 14.42 -1.96
CA LYS A 248 -5.32 14.16 -3.38
C LYS A 248 -5.53 12.70 -3.68
N VAL A 249 -6.39 12.43 -4.69
CA VAL A 249 -6.48 11.13 -5.35
C VAL A 249 -6.24 11.33 -6.84
N ILE A 250 -5.24 10.65 -7.39
CA ILE A 250 -4.74 10.89 -8.75
C ILE A 250 -4.48 9.56 -9.46
N ASN A 251 -4.83 9.46 -10.77
CA ASN A 251 -4.50 8.29 -11.61
C ASN A 251 -4.88 6.95 -10.95
N SER A 252 -6.02 6.89 -10.29
CA SER A 252 -6.45 5.72 -9.53
C SER A 252 -7.79 5.22 -10.03
N TYR A 253 -8.06 3.93 -9.88
CA TYR A 253 -9.30 3.37 -10.39
C TYR A 253 -9.94 2.34 -9.48
N VAL A 254 -11.23 2.10 -9.70
CA VAL A 254 -12.04 1.10 -9.01
C VAL A 254 -12.83 0.30 -10.03
N THR A 255 -12.83 -1.02 -9.87
CA THR A 255 -13.67 -1.94 -10.68
C THR A 255 -14.59 -2.78 -9.83
N GLY A 256 -14.39 -2.82 -8.51
CA GLY A 256 -15.27 -3.51 -7.58
C GLY A 256 -16.68 -2.91 -7.52
N LYS A 257 -17.65 -3.73 -7.17
CA LYS A 257 -19.03 -3.34 -6.97
C LYS A 257 -19.22 -2.69 -5.59
N LEU A 258 -19.94 -1.58 -5.55
CA LEU A 258 -20.25 -0.85 -4.33
C LEU A 258 -21.73 -1.04 -3.96
N THR A 259 -22.03 -1.72 -2.86
CA THR A 259 -23.39 -2.03 -2.43
C THR A 259 -23.70 -1.39 -1.08
N PRO A 260 -24.28 -0.18 -1.06
CA PRO A 260 -24.76 0.41 0.18
C PRO A 260 -25.95 -0.37 0.76
N VAL A 261 -25.91 -0.64 2.07
CA VAL A 261 -26.95 -1.40 2.77
C VAL A 261 -27.42 -0.68 4.04
N GLY A 262 -28.62 -0.98 4.50
CA GLY A 262 -29.14 -0.51 5.78
C GLY A 262 -29.45 0.99 5.85
N ASN A 263 -29.48 1.53 7.07
CA ASN A 263 -29.87 2.92 7.38
C ASN A 263 -28.66 3.81 7.73
N GLY A 264 -27.45 3.25 7.78
CA GLY A 264 -26.24 3.93 8.25
C GLY A 264 -25.56 4.79 7.19
N THR A 265 -25.67 4.38 5.93
CA THR A 265 -24.95 5.00 4.81
C THR A 265 -25.43 6.40 4.51
N THR A 266 -24.50 7.34 4.34
CA THR A 266 -24.83 8.73 4.00
C THR A 266 -24.17 9.23 2.72
N ASP A 267 -22.88 9.00 2.53
CA ASP A 267 -22.13 9.54 1.38
C ASP A 267 -21.31 8.41 0.70
N VAL A 268 -21.65 8.11 -0.56
CA VAL A 268 -21.06 7.01 -1.34
C VAL A 268 -20.50 7.55 -2.64
N GLY A 269 -19.22 7.33 -2.88
CA GLY A 269 -18.57 7.68 -4.13
C GLY A 269 -17.82 6.52 -4.77
N GLY A 270 -17.86 6.44 -6.08
CA GLY A 270 -17.09 5.41 -6.81
C GLY A 270 -15.60 5.47 -6.48
N ILE A 271 -15.06 6.67 -6.25
CA ILE A 271 -13.65 6.90 -5.88
C ILE A 271 -13.54 7.39 -4.42
N VAL A 272 -14.26 8.46 -4.05
CA VAL A 272 -14.19 9.07 -2.72
C VAL A 272 -15.58 9.21 -2.11
N GLY A 273 -15.78 8.74 -0.88
CA GLY A 273 -17.06 8.86 -0.17
C GLY A 273 -17.43 10.31 0.09
N SER A 274 -16.60 11.03 0.83
CA SER A 274 -16.77 12.47 1.04
C SER A 274 -15.45 13.24 0.91
N VAL A 275 -15.55 14.49 0.44
CA VAL A 275 -14.41 15.36 0.26
C VAL A 275 -14.66 16.72 0.92
N ALA A 276 -13.62 17.26 1.56
CA ALA A 276 -13.62 18.59 2.16
C ALA A 276 -12.31 19.33 1.84
N GLY A 277 -12.16 19.73 0.57
CA GLY A 277 -10.95 20.32 -0.01
C GLY A 277 -10.11 19.31 -0.79
N GLY A 278 -8.95 19.74 -1.29
CA GLY A 278 -8.05 18.91 -2.07
C GLY A 278 -8.48 18.66 -3.51
N SER A 279 -8.12 17.49 -4.09
CA SER A 279 -8.44 17.19 -5.48
C SER A 279 -8.67 15.71 -5.77
N VAL A 280 -9.48 15.43 -6.79
CA VAL A 280 -9.66 14.10 -7.40
C VAL A 280 -9.48 14.27 -8.91
N SER A 281 -8.43 13.68 -9.47
CA SER A 281 -8.09 13.87 -10.87
C SER A 281 -7.61 12.61 -11.57
N ASP A 282 -7.92 12.53 -12.86
CA ASP A 282 -7.43 11.47 -13.74
C ASP A 282 -7.82 10.06 -13.22
N CYS A 283 -8.98 9.95 -12.56
CA CYS A 283 -9.48 8.73 -11.93
C CYS A 283 -10.69 8.18 -12.69
N TYR A 284 -10.92 6.88 -12.57
CA TYR A 284 -12.16 6.31 -13.08
C TYR A 284 -12.74 5.22 -12.18
N PHE A 285 -14.07 5.15 -12.18
CA PHE A 285 -14.85 4.08 -11.54
C PHE A 285 -15.54 3.26 -12.63
N ALA A 286 -15.11 2.02 -12.83
CA ALA A 286 -15.69 1.08 -13.78
C ALA A 286 -16.48 -0.05 -13.11
N GLY A 287 -16.78 0.09 -11.83
CA GLY A 287 -17.67 -0.79 -11.08
C GLY A 287 -19.15 -0.40 -11.24
N GLU A 288 -19.98 -0.97 -10.38
CA GLU A 288 -21.42 -0.71 -10.26
C GLU A 288 -21.72 -0.15 -8.87
N ILE A 289 -22.58 0.86 -8.76
CA ILE A 289 -23.20 1.25 -7.48
C ILE A 289 -24.57 0.58 -7.41
N ASP A 290 -24.67 -0.52 -6.65
CA ASP A 290 -25.89 -1.32 -6.53
C ASP A 290 -26.81 -0.81 -5.41
N LEU A 291 -27.84 -0.08 -5.79
CA LEU A 291 -28.82 0.48 -4.86
C LEU A 291 -29.97 -0.48 -4.49
N SER A 292 -29.94 -1.72 -4.98
CA SER A 292 -31.05 -2.69 -4.80
C SER A 292 -31.34 -3.03 -3.33
N GLN A 293 -30.32 -2.98 -2.48
CA GLN A 293 -30.42 -3.26 -1.04
C GLN A 293 -30.53 -2.01 -0.18
N TYR A 294 -30.52 -0.84 -0.80
CA TYR A 294 -30.62 0.43 -0.09
C TYR A 294 -32.09 0.76 0.21
N SER A 295 -32.45 0.83 1.49
CA SER A 295 -33.78 1.28 1.89
C SER A 295 -33.77 2.79 2.17
N ALA A 296 -34.31 3.57 1.25
CA ALA A 296 -34.34 5.04 1.27
C ALA A 296 -35.10 5.61 2.48
N LYS A 297 -34.57 5.51 3.70
CA LYS A 297 -35.15 6.11 4.90
C LYS A 297 -34.46 7.39 5.37
N LYS A 298 -33.24 7.69 4.83
CA LYS A 298 -32.52 8.94 5.17
C LYS A 298 -32.58 9.92 3.99
N PRO A 299 -33.16 11.10 4.16
CA PRO A 299 -33.29 12.09 3.08
C PRO A 299 -31.97 12.76 2.69
N TYR A 300 -30.87 12.37 3.27
CA TYR A 300 -29.56 13.00 3.09
C TYR A 300 -28.48 12.08 2.51
N THR A 301 -28.84 10.87 2.05
CA THR A 301 -27.87 9.98 1.40
C THR A 301 -27.51 10.49 0.01
N ARG A 302 -26.23 10.51 -0.30
CA ARG A 302 -25.69 10.99 -1.57
C ARG A 302 -24.88 9.89 -2.24
N PHE A 303 -25.21 9.66 -3.50
CA PHE A 303 -24.50 8.71 -4.35
C PHE A 303 -23.84 9.48 -5.49
N GLY A 304 -22.53 9.29 -5.70
CA GLY A 304 -21.79 9.88 -6.79
C GLY A 304 -20.89 8.86 -7.47
N GLY A 305 -20.87 8.87 -8.79
CA GLY A 305 -19.98 7.99 -9.56
C GLY A 305 -18.50 8.23 -9.29
N ILE A 306 -18.14 9.45 -8.86
CA ILE A 306 -16.79 9.81 -8.43
C ILE A 306 -16.79 10.14 -6.94
N VAL A 307 -17.63 11.08 -6.47
CA VAL A 307 -17.66 11.55 -5.09
C VAL A 307 -19.07 11.57 -4.56
N GLY A 308 -19.30 10.94 -3.40
CA GLY A 308 -20.60 10.96 -2.74
C GLY A 308 -20.99 12.36 -2.28
N LYS A 309 -20.08 13.04 -1.58
CA LYS A 309 -20.29 14.41 -1.08
C LYS A 309 -19.07 15.29 -1.24
N ASP A 310 -19.29 16.49 -1.75
CA ASP A 310 -18.32 17.58 -1.60
C ASP A 310 -18.87 18.66 -0.67
N SER A 311 -18.19 18.88 0.44
CA SER A 311 -18.53 19.90 1.45
C SER A 311 -17.67 21.16 1.35
N SER A 312 -16.76 21.25 0.36
CA SER A 312 -15.88 22.38 0.12
C SER A 312 -16.27 23.14 -1.15
N SER A 313 -15.94 24.41 -1.21
CA SER A 313 -15.99 25.20 -2.45
C SER A 313 -14.65 25.21 -3.20
N THR A 314 -13.61 24.60 -2.65
CA THR A 314 -12.22 24.64 -3.16
C THR A 314 -11.72 23.29 -3.67
N THR A 315 -12.57 22.26 -3.69
CA THR A 315 -12.20 20.95 -4.25
C THR A 315 -12.02 21.08 -5.77
N ASP A 316 -10.91 20.54 -6.28
CA ASP A 316 -10.63 20.49 -7.71
C ASP A 316 -10.93 19.10 -8.28
N PHE A 317 -11.70 19.06 -9.37
CA PHE A 317 -12.04 17.84 -10.08
C PHE A 317 -11.60 17.95 -11.53
N LYS A 318 -10.84 16.98 -12.02
CA LYS A 318 -10.32 17.01 -13.38
C LYS A 318 -10.27 15.62 -13.99
N ASN A 319 -10.81 15.48 -15.22
CA ASN A 319 -10.62 14.31 -16.07
C ASN A 319 -11.01 12.98 -15.40
N ASN A 320 -12.14 12.96 -14.67
CA ASN A 320 -12.65 11.77 -14.01
C ASN A 320 -13.80 11.15 -14.80
N TYR A 321 -13.92 9.83 -14.74
CA TYR A 321 -14.96 9.06 -15.46
C TYR A 321 -15.59 8.00 -14.59
N PHE A 322 -16.87 7.68 -14.83
CA PHE A 322 -17.56 6.63 -14.10
C PHE A 322 -18.53 5.87 -14.96
N THR A 323 -18.81 4.61 -14.63
CA THR A 323 -19.83 3.81 -15.29
C THR A 323 -21.21 4.43 -15.09
N GLU A 324 -21.92 4.67 -16.18
CA GLU A 324 -23.27 5.20 -16.15
C GLU A 324 -24.18 4.29 -15.32
N THR A 325 -24.78 4.85 -14.28
CA THR A 325 -25.70 4.16 -13.36
C THR A 325 -26.96 5.02 -13.20
N GLU A 326 -28.13 4.41 -13.25
CA GLU A 326 -29.39 5.11 -13.13
C GLU A 326 -29.47 5.87 -11.78
N ASN A 327 -29.82 7.14 -11.84
CA ASN A 327 -29.93 8.04 -10.69
C ASN A 327 -28.62 8.30 -9.91
N VAL A 328 -27.48 8.09 -10.54
CA VAL A 328 -26.15 8.39 -9.97
C VAL A 328 -25.48 9.49 -10.80
N GLU A 329 -25.25 10.63 -10.21
CA GLU A 329 -24.50 11.75 -10.78
C GLU A 329 -22.98 11.59 -10.48
N ALA A 330 -22.13 12.40 -11.12
CA ALA A 330 -20.70 12.40 -10.84
C ALA A 330 -20.35 12.72 -9.37
N CYS A 331 -21.11 13.66 -8.80
CA CYS A 331 -21.05 14.00 -7.38
C CYS A 331 -22.47 14.06 -6.80
N GLY A 332 -22.74 13.32 -5.75
CA GLY A 332 -24.04 13.31 -5.07
C GLY A 332 -24.45 14.66 -4.42
N SER A 333 -23.56 15.65 -4.42
CA SER A 333 -23.85 17.05 -4.04
C SER A 333 -24.16 17.97 -5.22
N ASN A 334 -24.49 17.43 -6.40
CA ASN A 334 -24.79 18.16 -7.63
C ASN A 334 -23.63 19.04 -8.14
N LYS A 335 -22.39 18.59 -8.00
CA LYS A 335 -21.20 19.22 -8.58
C LYS A 335 -20.68 18.41 -9.76
N GLU A 336 -20.02 19.10 -10.66
CA GLU A 336 -19.41 18.48 -11.84
C GLU A 336 -18.05 17.84 -11.45
N ALA A 337 -18.05 16.56 -11.06
CA ALA A 337 -16.87 15.84 -10.59
C ALA A 337 -16.31 14.85 -11.63
N GLY A 338 -17.04 14.58 -12.72
CA GLY A 338 -16.63 13.62 -13.74
C GLY A 338 -17.69 13.40 -14.82
N LYS A 339 -17.42 12.47 -15.74
CA LYS A 339 -18.28 12.15 -16.88
C LYS A 339 -18.74 10.71 -16.84
N ALA A 340 -20.06 10.48 -16.99
CA ALA A 340 -20.63 9.15 -17.15
C ALA A 340 -20.25 8.54 -18.51
N LYS A 341 -19.97 7.25 -18.52
CA LYS A 341 -19.69 6.45 -19.73
C LYS A 341 -20.33 5.08 -19.59
N ALA A 342 -20.81 4.54 -20.70
CA ALA A 342 -21.22 3.14 -20.73
C ALA A 342 -20.01 2.23 -20.45
N TYR A 343 -20.18 1.15 -19.68
CA TYR A 343 -19.09 0.23 -19.36
C TYR A 343 -18.38 -0.31 -20.60
N ASP A 344 -19.14 -0.74 -21.62
CA ASP A 344 -18.56 -1.26 -22.87
C ASP A 344 -17.67 -0.21 -23.57
N TYR A 345 -18.01 1.08 -23.48
CA TYR A 345 -17.15 2.15 -24.00
C TYR A 345 -15.85 2.27 -23.19
N MET A 346 -15.89 2.07 -21.86
CA MET A 346 -14.70 2.15 -21.01
C MET A 346 -13.68 1.03 -21.27
N THR A 347 -14.06 -0.02 -22.03
CA THR A 347 -13.15 -1.10 -22.46
C THR A 347 -12.51 -0.86 -23.84
N THR A 348 -12.79 0.28 -24.47
CA THR A 348 -12.30 0.59 -25.82
C THR A 348 -11.00 1.39 -25.81
N LYS A 349 -10.31 1.36 -26.96
CA LYS A 349 -9.14 2.23 -27.21
C LYS A 349 -9.51 3.71 -27.20
N GLU A 350 -10.71 4.05 -27.67
CA GLU A 350 -11.22 5.43 -27.71
C GLU A 350 -11.35 6.01 -26.30
N PHE A 351 -11.81 5.22 -25.34
CA PHE A 351 -11.86 5.65 -23.94
C PHE A 351 -10.46 5.85 -23.37
N TYR A 352 -9.54 4.91 -23.62
CA TYR A 352 -8.15 5.06 -23.19
C TYR A 352 -7.54 6.36 -23.75
N ASP A 353 -7.75 6.64 -25.04
CA ASP A 353 -7.23 7.86 -25.68
C ASP A 353 -7.88 9.13 -25.08
N GLU A 354 -9.19 9.11 -24.78
CA GLU A 354 -9.90 10.21 -24.10
C GLU A 354 -9.34 10.45 -22.70
N LEU A 355 -9.17 9.39 -21.90
CA LEU A 355 -8.65 9.44 -20.53
C LEU A 355 -7.23 9.99 -20.49
N THR A 356 -6.35 9.50 -21.37
CA THR A 356 -4.93 9.88 -21.40
C THR A 356 -4.67 11.23 -22.07
N ALA A 357 -5.53 11.68 -22.97
CA ALA A 357 -5.47 13.03 -23.55
C ALA A 357 -5.62 14.12 -22.47
N GLY A 358 -6.32 13.85 -21.38
CA GLY A 358 -6.44 14.72 -20.22
C GLY A 358 -5.18 14.80 -19.35
N GLY A 359 -4.20 13.91 -19.57
CA GLY A 359 -2.95 13.83 -18.84
C GLY A 359 -2.83 12.59 -17.93
N ALA A 360 -3.89 11.78 -17.84
CA ALA A 360 -3.90 10.54 -17.04
C ALA A 360 -2.85 9.54 -17.52
N LYS A 361 -2.31 8.77 -16.60
CA LYS A 361 -1.27 7.76 -16.86
C LYS A 361 -1.83 6.36 -16.68
N TYR A 362 -2.17 5.73 -17.78
CA TYR A 362 -2.68 4.36 -17.84
C TYR A 362 -2.08 3.60 -19.01
N GLN A 363 -2.23 2.28 -19.01
CA GLN A 363 -1.92 1.40 -20.13
C GLN A 363 -3.19 0.88 -20.77
N TYR A 364 -3.22 0.83 -22.09
CA TYR A 364 -4.29 0.19 -22.85
C TYR A 364 -4.14 -1.34 -22.80
N VAL A 365 -5.23 -2.02 -22.48
CA VAL A 365 -5.36 -3.48 -22.60
C VAL A 365 -6.63 -3.76 -23.42
N GLU A 366 -6.51 -4.47 -24.53
CA GLU A 366 -7.62 -4.73 -25.43
C GLU A 366 -8.77 -5.46 -24.71
N GLY A 367 -9.98 -4.95 -24.85
CA GLY A 367 -11.19 -5.50 -24.25
C GLY A 367 -11.29 -5.39 -22.73
N LYS A 368 -10.39 -4.64 -22.09
CA LYS A 368 -10.44 -4.30 -20.66
C LYS A 368 -10.46 -2.81 -20.45
N THR A 369 -10.91 -2.39 -19.29
CA THR A 369 -10.70 -1.00 -18.83
C THR A 369 -9.19 -0.73 -18.71
N PRO A 370 -8.72 0.53 -18.91
CA PRO A 370 -7.31 0.87 -18.80
C PRO A 370 -6.73 0.44 -17.44
N VAL A 371 -5.51 -0.08 -17.42
CA VAL A 371 -4.83 -0.49 -16.20
C VAL A 371 -3.75 0.52 -15.80
N LEU A 372 -3.26 0.45 -14.58
CA LEU A 372 -2.14 1.29 -14.14
C LEU A 372 -0.89 1.01 -14.98
N PRO A 373 -0.04 2.01 -15.23
CA PRO A 373 1.21 1.80 -15.92
C PRO A 373 2.14 0.93 -15.08
N THR A 374 2.95 0.13 -15.75
CA THR A 374 4.03 -0.58 -15.04
C THR A 374 4.97 0.45 -14.42
N LYS A 375 5.27 0.31 -13.14
CA LYS A 375 6.19 1.19 -12.44
C LYS A 375 7.59 1.10 -13.04
N GLU A 376 8.19 2.23 -13.27
CA GLU A 376 9.58 2.34 -13.70
C GLU A 376 10.45 2.87 -12.54
N TYR A 377 11.64 2.32 -12.43
CA TYR A 377 12.63 2.66 -11.40
C TYR A 377 13.80 3.38 -12.02
N ALA A 378 14.28 4.42 -11.37
CA ALA A 378 15.52 5.07 -11.77
C ALA A 378 16.72 4.14 -11.47
N VAL A 379 17.51 3.85 -12.47
CA VAL A 379 18.72 3.00 -12.35
C VAL A 379 19.93 3.83 -12.71
N ASP A 380 20.82 4.01 -11.75
CA ASP A 380 22.10 4.70 -11.93
C ASP A 380 23.20 3.68 -12.21
N PHE A 381 24.02 3.94 -13.23
CA PHE A 381 25.11 3.09 -13.65
C PHE A 381 26.46 3.75 -13.32
N GLU A 382 27.15 3.20 -12.35
CA GLU A 382 28.49 3.63 -11.97
C GLU A 382 29.55 2.83 -12.71
N VAL A 383 30.40 3.49 -13.48
CA VAL A 383 31.48 2.85 -14.23
C VAL A 383 32.83 3.29 -13.67
N THR A 384 33.66 2.32 -13.36
CA THR A 384 35.02 2.55 -12.85
C THR A 384 36.08 1.92 -13.79
N PRO A 385 37.27 2.50 -13.86
CA PRO A 385 37.77 3.76 -13.27
C PRO A 385 37.01 5.01 -13.77
N ALA A 386 36.97 6.07 -12.94
CA ALA A 386 36.19 7.28 -13.26
C ALA A 386 36.79 8.16 -14.36
N ASP A 387 38.03 7.93 -14.77
CA ASP A 387 38.74 8.69 -15.80
C ASP A 387 38.65 8.07 -17.21
N LEU A 388 37.80 7.04 -17.37
CA LEU A 388 37.57 6.39 -18.67
C LEU A 388 36.97 7.37 -19.69
N LYS A 389 37.41 7.19 -20.97
CA LYS A 389 36.94 8.00 -22.08
C LYS A 389 35.93 7.22 -22.95
N ASN A 390 35.00 7.97 -23.54
CA ASN A 390 34.00 7.42 -24.46
C ASN A 390 33.27 6.20 -23.90
N VAL A 391 32.82 6.32 -22.62
CA VAL A 391 32.02 5.28 -21.98
C VAL A 391 30.67 5.22 -22.67
N VAL A 392 30.28 4.05 -23.14
CA VAL A 392 28.97 3.76 -23.72
C VAL A 392 28.33 2.65 -22.92
N ILE A 393 27.13 2.88 -22.44
CA ILE A 393 26.32 1.89 -21.70
C ILE A 393 25.10 1.55 -22.55
N LYS A 394 24.83 0.27 -22.73
CA LYS A 394 23.62 -0.23 -23.39
C LYS A 394 22.86 -1.17 -22.46
N VAL A 395 21.55 -0.98 -22.39
CA VAL A 395 20.61 -1.87 -21.70
C VAL A 395 19.76 -2.57 -22.74
N ASP A 396 19.82 -3.89 -22.79
CA ASP A 396 19.21 -4.73 -23.83
C ASP A 396 19.48 -4.20 -25.27
N GLY A 397 20.74 -3.81 -25.50
CA GLY A 397 21.22 -3.29 -26.79
C GLY A 397 20.86 -1.83 -27.08
N LYS A 398 20.07 -1.16 -26.24
CA LYS A 398 19.71 0.26 -26.38
C LYS A 398 20.66 1.14 -25.57
N GLU A 399 21.32 2.07 -26.24
CA GLU A 399 22.22 3.03 -25.59
C GLU A 399 21.44 3.98 -24.68
N ILE A 400 21.98 4.21 -23.45
CA ILE A 400 21.43 5.14 -22.48
C ILE A 400 22.30 6.41 -22.40
N THR A 401 21.70 7.51 -21.93
CA THR A 401 22.35 8.80 -21.77
C THR A 401 22.46 9.15 -20.28
N ASN A 402 23.50 9.91 -19.92
CA ASN A 402 23.72 10.38 -18.54
C ASN A 402 23.87 9.28 -17.49
N ASN A 403 24.27 8.08 -17.89
CA ASN A 403 24.46 6.92 -16.99
C ASN A 403 23.23 6.61 -16.11
N THR A 404 22.02 6.92 -16.59
CA THR A 404 20.77 6.66 -15.88
C THR A 404 19.72 6.12 -16.87
N ALA A 405 18.93 5.16 -16.45
CA ALA A 405 17.78 4.65 -17.19
C ALA A 405 16.56 4.49 -16.29
N MET A 406 15.38 4.69 -16.87
CA MET A 406 14.13 4.27 -16.25
C MET A 406 13.79 2.86 -16.73
N LEU A 407 13.77 1.88 -15.82
CA LEU A 407 13.55 0.47 -16.12
C LEU A 407 12.43 -0.10 -15.25
N THR A 408 11.62 -0.97 -15.81
CA THR A 408 10.64 -1.73 -15.03
C THR A 408 11.33 -2.82 -14.20
N ALA A 409 10.65 -3.40 -13.23
CA ALA A 409 11.16 -4.59 -12.56
C ALA A 409 11.38 -5.72 -13.56
N GLY A 410 12.53 -6.39 -13.49
CA GLY A 410 12.92 -7.42 -14.45
C GLY A 410 14.43 -7.60 -14.55
N THR A 411 14.87 -8.52 -15.41
CA THR A 411 16.29 -8.79 -15.67
C THR A 411 16.68 -8.19 -17.01
N TYR A 412 17.82 -7.51 -17.04
CA TYR A 412 18.34 -6.77 -18.19
C TYR A 412 19.80 -7.14 -18.45
N THR A 413 20.18 -7.23 -19.72
CA THR A 413 21.57 -7.35 -20.11
C THR A 413 22.17 -5.96 -20.29
N VAL A 414 23.20 -5.65 -19.52
CA VAL A 414 23.91 -4.38 -19.61
C VAL A 414 25.28 -4.60 -20.24
N GLU A 415 25.56 -3.88 -21.31
CA GLU A 415 26.85 -3.86 -21.99
C GLU A 415 27.50 -2.50 -21.74
N VAL A 416 28.76 -2.53 -21.28
CA VAL A 416 29.58 -1.32 -21.03
C VAL A 416 30.86 -1.40 -21.84
N THR A 417 31.14 -0.35 -22.59
CA THR A 417 32.38 -0.20 -23.39
C THR A 417 33.04 1.15 -23.11
N ALA A 418 34.35 1.21 -23.19
CA ALA A 418 35.12 2.43 -23.12
C ALA A 418 36.41 2.28 -23.96
N ASP A 419 37.07 3.42 -24.24
CA ASP A 419 38.37 3.40 -24.94
C ASP A 419 39.41 2.59 -24.15
N ASP A 420 40.19 1.81 -24.86
CA ASP A 420 41.29 1.00 -24.31
C ASP A 420 40.88 -0.04 -23.24
N CYS A 421 39.57 -0.30 -23.10
CA CYS A 421 39.04 -1.30 -22.16
C CYS A 421 38.46 -2.52 -22.88
N GLU A 422 38.49 -3.68 -22.21
CA GLU A 422 37.72 -4.84 -22.62
C GLU A 422 36.24 -4.58 -22.43
N PRO A 423 35.37 -4.93 -23.42
CA PRO A 423 33.93 -4.81 -23.25
C PRO A 423 33.45 -5.68 -22.09
N LEU A 424 32.53 -5.15 -21.26
CA LEU A 424 31.90 -5.87 -20.19
C LEU A 424 30.42 -6.07 -20.49
N SER A 425 29.92 -7.29 -20.35
CA SER A 425 28.48 -7.61 -20.40
C SER A 425 28.07 -8.31 -19.11
N LYS A 426 27.01 -7.85 -18.48
CA LYS A 426 26.51 -8.36 -17.20
C LYS A 426 24.99 -8.32 -17.17
N GLU A 427 24.36 -9.37 -16.66
CA GLU A 427 22.93 -9.32 -16.30
C GLU A 427 22.75 -8.59 -14.97
N ILE A 428 21.75 -7.71 -14.92
CA ILE A 428 21.29 -7.03 -13.71
C ILE A 428 19.82 -7.34 -13.48
N THR A 429 19.39 -7.35 -12.24
CA THR A 429 17.99 -7.49 -11.88
C THR A 429 17.51 -6.22 -11.19
N ILE A 430 16.43 -5.64 -11.70
CA ILE A 430 15.72 -4.52 -11.08
C ILE A 430 14.55 -5.11 -10.32
N SER A 431 14.56 -4.94 -9.02
CA SER A 431 13.48 -5.42 -8.15
C SER A 431 12.48 -4.30 -7.88
N ALA A 432 11.22 -4.70 -7.61
CA ALA A 432 10.11 -3.77 -7.38
C ALA A 432 10.15 -3.06 -6.02
N ASP A 433 11.08 -3.44 -5.18
CA ASP A 433 11.14 -3.17 -3.75
C ASP A 433 12.17 -2.09 -3.36
N ILE A 434 12.94 -1.61 -4.32
CA ILE A 434 13.98 -0.59 -4.10
C ILE A 434 13.64 0.64 -4.95
N ALA A 435 13.50 1.80 -4.31
CA ALA A 435 13.12 3.04 -5.00
C ALA A 435 14.21 3.55 -5.97
N THR A 436 15.48 3.26 -5.68
CA THR A 436 16.62 3.63 -6.51
C THR A 436 17.61 2.47 -6.62
N HIS A 437 18.05 2.18 -7.83
CA HIS A 437 19.01 1.12 -8.11
C HIS A 437 20.33 1.72 -8.54
N THR A 438 21.42 1.37 -7.86
CA THR A 438 22.77 1.67 -8.34
C THR A 438 23.43 0.38 -8.81
N GLN A 439 23.95 0.38 -10.04
CA GLN A 439 24.62 -0.76 -10.66
C GLN A 439 26.07 -0.39 -10.98
N ALA A 440 27.01 -1.08 -10.35
CA ALA A 440 28.43 -0.82 -10.52
C ALA A 440 29.06 -1.75 -11.56
N PHE A 441 29.93 -1.16 -12.41
CA PHE A 441 30.66 -1.84 -13.47
C PHE A 441 32.14 -1.44 -13.41
N GLU A 442 33.03 -2.42 -13.23
CA GLU A 442 34.48 -2.20 -13.24
C GLU A 442 35.03 -2.71 -14.56
N LEU A 443 35.58 -1.82 -15.38
CA LEU A 443 36.20 -2.14 -16.66
C LEU A 443 37.70 -2.39 -16.50
N ALA A 444 38.18 -3.45 -17.15
CA ALA A 444 39.62 -3.76 -17.25
C ALA A 444 40.22 -3.13 -18.52
N TYR A 445 41.38 -2.51 -18.39
CA TYR A 445 42.15 -2.08 -19.57
C TYR A 445 42.62 -3.28 -20.40
N LYS A 446 42.62 -3.12 -21.72
CA LYS A 446 43.23 -4.11 -22.63
C LYS A 446 44.70 -4.30 -22.28
N SER A 447 45.14 -5.53 -22.24
CA SER A 447 46.57 -5.81 -22.10
C SER A 447 47.33 -5.22 -23.30
N ALA A 448 48.35 -4.39 -23.05
CA ALA A 448 49.21 -3.94 -24.12
C ALA A 448 49.96 -5.15 -24.67
N ASP A 449 49.70 -5.52 -25.93
CA ASP A 449 50.52 -6.48 -26.66
C ASP A 449 51.89 -5.83 -26.91
N TYR A 450 52.86 -6.08 -26.05
CA TYR A 450 54.23 -5.83 -26.33
C TYR A 450 54.70 -6.93 -27.29
N THR A 451 54.44 -6.76 -28.59
CA THR A 451 55.22 -7.52 -29.61
C THR A 451 56.58 -6.84 -29.73
N GLU A 452 57.59 -7.52 -29.21
CA GLU A 452 58.97 -7.19 -29.48
C GLU A 452 59.35 -7.31 -30.98
#